data_6ceb828fd0a0d45e9f7f11e15c8ce7b3
#
_entry.id   6ceb828fd0a0d45e9f7f11e15c8ce7b3
#
_cell.length_a   1.000
_cell.length_b   1.000
_cell.length_c   1.000
_cell.angle_alpha   90.00
_cell.angle_beta   90.00
_cell.angle_gamma   90.00
#
_symmetry.space_group_name_H-M   'P 1'
#
loop_
_entity.id
_entity.type
_entity.pdbx_description
1 polymer ?
#
loop_
_entity_poly.entity_id
_entity_poly.type
_entity_poly.pdbx_seq_one_letter_code
_entity_poly.pdbx_strand_id
1 'polypeptide(L)'
;MPEPPQPTIKTRILVISDTHGRDIIQCNEPADVVIHCGDLTRRSMLEEYEAAITLLKRINAPLKLVIAGNHDFTLDPPAYQRKIREAERLQIIDPRVIELMHGTSAQVRELFDHPDVRDKSGIRLLDEGSYRFTLHNGASLTVYASPYTPCFGDWGFQYSSDGGHDFAIGNADVVVTHGPPRGILDDNTLSDKLAGCEHLFEKIARSRPLMHCFGHIHGGWGAKLVTWNETQSETPSYLADIDHEKSTVIENLASIKASGQRSYCLTGHSSDDASPLQHGAQTLFVNAALESSGPDDLPVHPAWLVDLDLPAES
;
A
#
# COMPACT_ATOMS: atom_id res chain seq x y z
N MET A 1 29.75 25.74 5.65
CA MET A 1 29.86 24.37 6.18
C MET A 1 28.55 23.69 5.85
N PRO A 2 28.53 22.43 5.40
CA PRO A 2 27.25 21.74 5.26
C PRO A 2 26.53 21.74 6.60
N GLU A 3 25.22 21.94 6.60
CA GLU A 3 24.40 21.79 7.78
C GLU A 3 24.60 20.39 8.37
N PRO A 4 24.63 20.24 9.72
CA PRO A 4 24.68 18.92 10.31
C PRO A 4 23.48 18.10 9.84
N PRO A 5 23.65 16.79 9.61
CA PRO A 5 22.52 15.94 9.23
C PRO A 5 21.41 16.07 10.27
N GLN A 6 20.17 16.20 9.80
CA GLN A 6 19.01 16.21 10.71
C GLN A 6 19.01 14.93 11.54
N PRO A 7 18.69 15.02 12.83
CA PRO A 7 18.55 13.83 13.66
C PRO A 7 17.44 12.95 13.12
N THR A 8 17.66 11.64 13.13
CA THR A 8 16.69 10.65 12.69
C THR A 8 16.23 9.78 13.86
N ILE A 9 15.04 9.20 13.73
CA ILE A 9 14.43 8.34 14.74
C ILE A 9 14.07 7.01 14.07
N LYS A 10 14.60 5.92 14.62
CA LYS A 10 14.21 4.57 14.19
C LYS A 10 12.72 4.38 14.42
N THR A 11 12.02 4.07 13.35
CA THR A 11 10.56 3.99 13.31
C THR A 11 10.16 2.64 12.74
N ARG A 12 9.30 1.92 13.46
CA ARG A 12 8.75 0.63 13.03
C ARG A 12 7.42 0.80 12.34
N ILE A 13 7.33 0.31 11.12
CA ILE A 13 6.16 0.38 10.25
C ILE A 13 5.63 -1.03 10.00
N LEU A 14 4.36 -1.29 10.34
CA LEU A 14 3.66 -2.51 9.92
C LEU A 14 2.95 -2.23 8.59
N VAL A 15 3.30 -2.98 7.55
CA VAL A 15 2.69 -2.86 6.23
C VAL A 15 1.82 -4.07 5.94
N ILE A 16 0.58 -3.83 5.54
CA ILE A 16 -0.43 -4.82 5.17
C ILE A 16 -1.24 -4.32 3.97
N SER A 17 -1.86 -5.23 3.24
CA SER A 17 -2.76 -4.94 2.13
C SER A 17 -3.69 -6.12 1.84
N ASP A 18 -4.74 -5.88 1.06
CA ASP A 18 -5.59 -6.95 0.50
C ASP A 18 -6.14 -7.89 1.58
N THR A 19 -6.76 -7.32 2.62
CA THR A 19 -7.41 -8.08 3.69
C THR A 19 -8.79 -8.59 3.28
N HIS A 20 -9.43 -7.94 2.30
CA HIS A 20 -10.72 -8.33 1.71
C HIS A 20 -11.81 -8.67 2.74
N GLY A 21 -11.95 -7.83 3.78
CA GLY A 21 -12.92 -8.02 4.86
C GLY A 21 -12.65 -9.21 5.78
N ARG A 22 -11.47 -9.85 5.68
CA ARG A 22 -11.10 -11.05 6.44
C ARG A 22 -10.20 -10.72 7.62
N ASP A 23 -10.40 -11.45 8.71
CA ASP A 23 -9.52 -11.40 9.88
C ASP A 23 -8.32 -12.34 9.68
N ILE A 24 -7.33 -11.87 8.91
CA ILE A 24 -6.17 -12.68 8.51
C ILE A 24 -4.83 -12.16 9.04
N ILE A 25 -4.84 -11.07 9.81
CA ILE A 25 -3.60 -10.51 10.37
C ILE A 25 -3.19 -11.32 11.59
N GLN A 26 -2.01 -11.94 11.53
CA GLN A 26 -1.42 -12.74 12.59
C GLN A 26 -0.27 -12.03 13.32
N CYS A 27 0.06 -10.78 12.94
CA CYS A 27 1.12 -10.01 13.57
C CYS A 27 0.60 -9.27 14.80
N ASN A 28 1.17 -9.56 15.97
CA ASN A 28 0.87 -8.89 17.24
C ASN A 28 2.01 -7.98 17.72
N GLU A 29 3.06 -7.82 16.92
CA GLU A 29 4.19 -6.96 17.26
C GLU A 29 3.76 -5.50 17.27
N PRO A 30 4.25 -4.70 18.23
CA PRO A 30 3.98 -3.27 18.25
C PRO A 30 4.66 -2.56 17.08
N ALA A 31 3.99 -1.54 16.54
CA ALA A 31 4.53 -0.66 15.53
C ALA A 31 4.23 0.80 15.87
N ASP A 32 5.06 1.73 15.37
CA ASP A 32 4.82 3.17 15.51
C ASP A 32 3.69 3.63 14.57
N VAL A 33 3.62 3.00 13.40
CA VAL A 33 2.57 3.24 12.41
C VAL A 33 2.21 1.97 11.65
N VAL A 34 0.94 1.82 11.29
CA VAL A 34 0.44 0.81 10.37
C VAL A 34 0.11 1.48 9.04
N ILE A 35 0.43 0.83 7.93
CA ILE A 35 0.00 1.24 6.59
C ILE A 35 -0.78 0.09 5.97
N HIS A 36 -2.04 0.34 5.58
CA HIS A 36 -2.86 -0.57 4.82
C HIS A 36 -2.99 -0.08 3.38
N CYS A 37 -2.45 -0.83 2.42
CA CYS A 37 -2.30 -0.40 1.04
C CYS A 37 -3.54 -0.70 0.14
N GLY A 38 -4.75 -0.76 0.72
CA GLY A 38 -5.99 -0.92 -0.04
C GLY A 38 -6.56 -2.33 -0.06
N ASP A 39 -7.70 -2.47 -0.74
CA ASP A 39 -8.52 -3.68 -0.75
C ASP A 39 -8.88 -4.13 0.67
N LEU A 40 -9.51 -3.21 1.40
CA LEU A 40 -10.11 -3.45 2.71
C LEU A 40 -11.24 -4.47 2.64
N THR A 41 -11.97 -4.45 1.53
CA THR A 41 -13.18 -5.22 1.28
C THR A 41 -13.02 -6.13 0.05
N ARG A 42 -13.86 -7.15 -0.06
CA ARG A 42 -13.95 -7.99 -1.26
C ARG A 42 -15.00 -7.48 -2.25
N ARG A 43 -16.10 -6.98 -1.72
CA ARG A 43 -17.28 -6.57 -2.51
C ARG A 43 -17.77 -5.17 -2.18
N SER A 44 -16.99 -4.39 -1.44
CA SER A 44 -17.33 -3.04 -1.01
C SER A 44 -18.62 -2.96 -0.19
N MET A 45 -18.94 -4.00 0.58
CA MET A 45 -20.11 -4.03 1.45
C MET A 45 -19.85 -3.25 2.74
N LEU A 46 -20.89 -2.62 3.28
CA LEU A 46 -20.79 -1.82 4.52
C LEU A 46 -20.24 -2.65 5.69
N GLU A 47 -20.72 -3.88 5.85
CA GLU A 47 -20.25 -4.82 6.88
C GLU A 47 -18.77 -5.19 6.74
N GLU A 48 -18.23 -5.22 5.52
CA GLU A 48 -16.81 -5.50 5.29
C GLU A 48 -15.93 -4.32 5.74
N TYR A 49 -16.39 -3.07 5.55
CA TYR A 49 -15.70 -1.89 6.08
C TYR A 49 -15.71 -1.87 7.62
N GLU A 50 -16.84 -2.23 8.25
CA GLU A 50 -16.94 -2.35 9.71
C GLU A 50 -15.99 -3.45 10.23
N ALA A 51 -15.90 -4.58 9.54
CA ALA A 51 -14.96 -5.64 9.86
C ALA A 51 -13.50 -5.19 9.73
N ALA A 52 -13.15 -4.48 8.64
CA ALA A 52 -11.81 -3.92 8.43
C ALA A 52 -11.43 -2.90 9.52
N ILE A 53 -12.34 -2.02 9.92
CA ILE A 53 -12.14 -1.08 11.03
C ILE A 53 -11.93 -1.85 12.35
N THR A 54 -12.71 -2.90 12.60
CA THR A 54 -12.57 -3.73 13.79
C THR A 54 -11.22 -4.44 13.84
N LEU A 55 -10.76 -4.96 12.70
CA LEU A 55 -9.46 -5.54 12.54
C LEU A 55 -8.34 -4.52 12.86
N LEU A 56 -8.38 -3.35 12.24
CA LEU A 56 -7.39 -2.28 12.44
C LEU A 56 -7.34 -1.78 13.89
N LYS A 57 -8.48 -1.72 14.59
CA LYS A 57 -8.53 -1.33 16.02
C LYS A 57 -7.73 -2.26 16.93
N ARG A 58 -7.58 -3.53 16.56
CA ARG A 58 -6.84 -4.52 17.37
C ARG A 58 -5.33 -4.45 17.18
N ILE A 59 -4.84 -3.82 16.11
CA ILE A 59 -3.41 -3.72 15.85
C ILE A 59 -2.78 -2.73 16.83
N ASN A 60 -1.69 -3.16 17.48
CA ASN A 60 -0.96 -2.37 18.46
C ASN A 60 -0.09 -1.30 17.79
N ALA A 61 -0.69 -0.20 17.39
CA ALA A 61 -0.02 0.98 16.86
C ALA A 61 -0.86 2.24 17.13
N PRO A 62 -0.24 3.39 17.44
CA PRO A 62 -0.98 4.63 17.71
C PRO A 62 -1.58 5.28 16.45
N LEU A 63 -0.96 5.09 15.29
CA LEU A 63 -1.40 5.64 14.00
C LEU A 63 -1.58 4.52 12.98
N LYS A 64 -2.69 4.56 12.22
CA LYS A 64 -2.99 3.61 11.16
C LYS A 64 -3.44 4.36 9.93
N LEU A 65 -2.61 4.37 8.90
CA LEU A 65 -2.85 5.01 7.62
C LEU A 65 -3.44 3.98 6.66
N VAL A 66 -4.55 4.32 6.03
CA VAL A 66 -5.32 3.40 5.20
C VAL A 66 -5.67 4.09 3.90
N ILE A 67 -5.46 3.42 2.78
CA ILE A 67 -6.00 3.83 1.48
C ILE A 67 -7.05 2.83 1.02
N ALA A 68 -7.90 3.25 0.08
CA ALA A 68 -8.77 2.33 -0.64
C ALA A 68 -7.99 1.52 -1.69
N GLY A 69 -8.56 0.39 -2.14
CA GLY A 69 -8.13 -0.33 -3.32
C GLY A 69 -9.25 -0.43 -4.35
N ASN A 70 -9.04 -1.20 -5.41
CA ASN A 70 -10.04 -1.31 -6.48
C ASN A 70 -11.32 -2.03 -6.02
N HIS A 71 -11.24 -2.94 -5.05
CA HIS A 71 -12.41 -3.59 -4.48
C HIS A 71 -13.25 -2.66 -3.58
N ASP A 72 -12.70 -1.54 -3.12
CA ASP A 72 -13.36 -0.58 -2.24
C ASP A 72 -14.16 0.47 -3.04
N PHE A 73 -14.87 0.04 -4.09
CA PHE A 73 -15.48 0.92 -5.08
C PHE A 73 -16.59 1.83 -4.54
N THR A 74 -17.19 1.54 -3.37
CA THR A 74 -18.14 2.46 -2.72
C THR A 74 -17.45 3.75 -2.28
N LEU A 75 -16.14 3.72 -2.01
CA LEU A 75 -15.33 4.90 -1.71
C LEU A 75 -14.95 5.73 -2.96
N ASP A 76 -15.18 5.21 -4.17
CA ASP A 76 -15.05 5.90 -5.46
C ASP A 76 -16.44 6.27 -6.00
N PRO A 77 -16.96 7.50 -5.73
CA PRO A 77 -18.31 7.87 -6.14
C PRO A 77 -18.61 7.71 -7.64
N PRO A 78 -17.71 8.06 -8.57
CA PRO A 78 -17.91 7.79 -9.99
C PRO A 78 -18.09 6.30 -10.32
N ALA A 79 -17.26 5.41 -9.76
CA ALA A 79 -17.37 3.97 -10.00
C ALA A 79 -18.65 3.41 -9.39
N TYR A 80 -18.96 3.79 -8.16
CA TYR A 80 -20.17 3.36 -7.46
C TYR A 80 -21.44 3.75 -8.24
N GLN A 81 -21.50 5.00 -8.72
CA GLN A 81 -22.64 5.46 -9.54
C GLN A 81 -22.74 4.72 -10.89
N ARG A 82 -21.61 4.33 -11.51
CA ARG A 82 -21.66 3.49 -12.71
C ARG A 82 -22.30 2.13 -12.42
N LYS A 83 -21.89 1.48 -11.32
CA LYS A 83 -22.44 0.17 -10.91
C LYS A 83 -23.93 0.22 -10.61
N ILE A 84 -24.41 1.27 -9.93
CA ILE A 84 -25.84 1.46 -9.69
C ILE A 84 -26.59 1.59 -11.01
N ARG A 85 -26.17 2.49 -11.91
CA ARG A 85 -26.81 2.66 -13.23
C ARG A 85 -26.82 1.40 -14.06
N GLU A 86 -25.76 0.60 -14.02
CA GLU A 86 -25.70 -0.66 -14.75
C GLU A 86 -26.68 -1.70 -14.16
N ALA A 87 -26.77 -1.80 -12.84
CA ALA A 87 -27.73 -2.68 -12.17
C ALA A 87 -29.20 -2.29 -12.49
N GLU A 88 -29.50 -0.99 -12.51
CA GLU A 88 -30.79 -0.46 -12.93
C GLU A 88 -31.10 -0.81 -14.40
N ARG A 89 -30.14 -0.57 -15.31
CA ARG A 89 -30.27 -0.85 -16.75
C ARG A 89 -30.56 -2.32 -17.02
N LEU A 90 -29.89 -3.21 -16.30
CA LEU A 90 -30.01 -4.66 -16.46
C LEU A 90 -31.17 -5.26 -15.64
N GLN A 91 -31.83 -4.47 -14.80
CA GLN A 91 -32.91 -4.91 -13.89
C GLN A 91 -32.54 -6.14 -13.04
N ILE A 92 -31.25 -6.26 -12.68
CA ILE A 92 -30.72 -7.42 -11.94
C ILE A 92 -31.13 -7.34 -10.47
N ILE A 93 -31.08 -6.12 -9.89
CA ILE A 93 -31.31 -5.88 -8.46
C ILE A 93 -31.96 -4.50 -8.28
N ASP A 94 -32.84 -4.37 -7.27
CA ASP A 94 -33.41 -3.08 -6.87
C ASP A 94 -32.26 -2.18 -6.34
N PRO A 95 -32.10 -0.94 -6.82
CA PRO A 95 -31.07 0.00 -6.35
C PRO A 95 -31.08 0.22 -4.84
N ARG A 96 -32.26 0.14 -4.20
CA ARG A 96 -32.39 0.24 -2.75
C ARG A 96 -31.71 -0.91 -2.00
N VAL A 97 -31.69 -2.11 -2.60
CA VAL A 97 -30.97 -3.28 -2.04
C VAL A 97 -29.46 -3.07 -2.17
N ILE A 98 -29.00 -2.50 -3.29
CA ILE A 98 -27.57 -2.15 -3.46
C ILE A 98 -27.15 -1.15 -2.37
N GLU A 99 -27.92 -0.07 -2.19
CA GLU A 99 -27.62 0.93 -1.17
C GLU A 99 -27.69 0.34 0.25
N LEU A 100 -28.60 -0.57 0.54
CA LEU A 100 -28.69 -1.25 1.81
C LEU A 100 -27.44 -2.11 2.10
N MET A 101 -26.89 -2.78 1.08
CA MET A 101 -25.75 -3.69 1.23
C MET A 101 -24.41 -2.95 1.27
N HIS A 102 -24.24 -1.95 0.41
CA HIS A 102 -22.98 -1.24 0.23
C HIS A 102 -22.91 0.07 1.03
N GLY A 103 -24.05 0.61 1.45
CA GLY A 103 -24.15 1.99 1.93
C GLY A 103 -23.96 3.00 0.79
N THR A 104 -23.89 4.27 1.15
CA THR A 104 -23.42 5.33 0.26
C THR A 104 -21.94 5.61 0.51
N SER A 105 -21.27 6.26 -0.44
CA SER A 105 -19.86 6.71 -0.25
C SER A 105 -19.73 7.60 1.00
N ALA A 106 -20.74 8.42 1.29
CA ALA A 106 -20.76 9.28 2.48
C ALA A 106 -20.85 8.45 3.77
N GLN A 107 -21.73 7.44 3.82
CA GLN A 107 -21.87 6.56 4.99
C GLN A 107 -20.59 5.79 5.26
N VAL A 108 -19.93 5.23 4.23
CA VAL A 108 -18.66 4.54 4.41
C VAL A 108 -17.58 5.49 4.94
N ARG A 109 -17.48 6.71 4.40
CA ARG A 109 -16.53 7.72 4.90
C ARG A 109 -16.82 8.09 6.36
N GLU A 110 -18.09 8.24 6.74
CA GLU A 110 -18.50 8.54 8.11
C GLU A 110 -18.04 7.47 9.11
N LEU A 111 -17.98 6.20 8.72
CA LEU A 111 -17.41 5.15 9.57
C LEU A 111 -15.95 5.44 9.95
N PHE A 112 -15.13 5.89 8.99
CA PHE A 112 -13.71 6.22 9.23
C PHE A 112 -13.57 7.57 9.95
N ASP A 113 -14.45 8.55 9.70
CA ASP A 113 -14.43 9.87 10.33
C ASP A 113 -15.02 9.87 11.74
N HIS A 114 -15.67 8.77 12.15
CA HIS A 114 -16.23 8.66 13.49
C HIS A 114 -15.13 8.85 14.55
N PRO A 115 -15.35 9.68 15.61
CA PRO A 115 -14.33 10.00 16.62
C PRO A 115 -13.68 8.78 17.29
N ASP A 116 -14.42 7.68 17.49
CA ASP A 116 -13.89 6.44 18.06
C ASP A 116 -12.92 5.70 17.11
N VAL A 117 -13.07 5.91 15.81
CA VAL A 117 -12.20 5.34 14.77
C VAL A 117 -11.02 6.27 14.54
N ARG A 118 -11.32 7.53 14.21
CA ARG A 118 -10.30 8.49 13.83
C ARG A 118 -9.41 8.92 14.99
N ASP A 119 -10.01 9.33 16.13
CA ASP A 119 -9.26 10.00 17.18
C ASP A 119 -8.83 9.04 18.30
N LYS A 120 -9.68 8.07 18.68
CA LYS A 120 -9.30 7.10 19.73
C LYS A 120 -8.46 5.94 19.19
N SER A 121 -8.76 5.45 17.98
CA SER A 121 -8.04 4.32 17.40
C SER A 121 -6.92 4.71 16.45
N GLY A 122 -6.79 6.01 16.12
CA GLY A 122 -5.75 6.54 15.25
C GLY A 122 -5.85 6.10 13.79
N ILE A 123 -7.04 5.64 13.33
CA ILE A 123 -7.25 5.21 11.95
C ILE A 123 -7.53 6.43 11.08
N ARG A 124 -6.80 6.56 9.96
CA ARG A 124 -6.94 7.64 8.97
C ARG A 124 -7.12 7.05 7.59
N LEU A 125 -8.32 7.17 7.02
CA LEU A 125 -8.55 6.91 5.60
C LEU A 125 -8.00 8.09 4.81
N LEU A 126 -7.05 7.82 3.91
CA LEU A 126 -6.39 8.81 3.08
C LEU A 126 -6.96 8.77 1.66
N ASP A 127 -7.31 9.91 1.14
CA ASP A 127 -7.53 10.12 -0.29
C ASP A 127 -6.18 10.24 -1.02
N GLU A 128 -6.19 10.38 -2.34
CA GLU A 128 -4.96 10.69 -3.06
C GLU A 128 -4.41 12.05 -2.66
N GLY A 129 -3.12 12.07 -2.34
CA GLY A 129 -2.43 13.32 -1.96
C GLY A 129 -1.26 13.12 -1.02
N SER A 130 -0.65 14.23 -0.61
CA SER A 130 0.48 14.26 0.30
C SER A 130 0.06 14.67 1.70
N TYR A 131 0.59 13.97 2.70
CA TYR A 131 0.26 14.13 4.11
C TYR A 131 1.53 14.20 4.95
N ARG A 132 1.48 14.91 6.07
CA ARG A 132 2.55 14.91 7.08
C ARG A 132 1.96 14.55 8.45
N PHE A 133 2.66 13.67 9.15
CA PHE A 133 2.29 13.19 10.48
C PHE A 133 3.46 13.33 11.43
N THR A 134 3.19 13.82 12.63
CA THR A 134 4.10 13.69 13.78
C THR A 134 3.76 12.39 14.50
N LEU A 135 4.70 11.46 14.53
CA LEU A 135 4.50 10.16 15.16
C LEU A 135 4.68 10.23 16.67
N HIS A 136 4.15 9.26 17.40
CA HIS A 136 4.23 9.21 18.86
C HIS A 136 5.68 9.08 19.38
N ASN A 137 6.56 8.46 18.60
CA ASN A 137 8.00 8.36 18.90
C ASN A 137 8.78 9.67 18.63
N GLY A 138 8.13 10.72 18.14
CA GLY A 138 8.74 12.01 17.82
C GLY A 138 9.31 12.13 16.39
N ALA A 139 9.14 11.11 15.54
CA ALA A 139 9.51 11.19 14.14
C ALA A 139 8.47 11.97 13.33
N SER A 140 8.92 12.63 12.26
CA SER A 140 8.08 13.21 11.22
C SER A 140 7.99 12.23 10.05
N LEU A 141 6.78 11.95 9.58
CA LEU A 141 6.53 11.07 8.46
C LEU A 141 5.77 11.84 7.36
N THR A 142 6.37 11.98 6.18
CA THR A 142 5.68 12.49 5.00
C THR A 142 5.24 11.32 4.11
N VAL A 143 3.95 11.28 3.77
CA VAL A 143 3.35 10.20 2.98
C VAL A 143 2.70 10.77 1.74
N TYR A 144 2.96 10.18 0.58
CA TYR A 144 2.08 10.29 -0.57
C TYR A 144 1.21 9.04 -0.65
N ALA A 145 -0.09 9.22 -0.81
CA ALA A 145 -1.09 8.15 -0.89
C ALA A 145 -1.83 8.20 -2.22
N SER A 146 -2.11 7.04 -2.85
CA SER A 146 -2.97 6.95 -4.04
C SER A 146 -3.62 5.56 -4.15
N PRO A 147 -4.97 5.47 -4.25
CA PRO A 147 -5.68 4.22 -4.46
C PRO A 147 -5.70 3.78 -5.93
N TYR A 148 -5.26 4.62 -6.85
CA TYR A 148 -5.49 4.43 -8.29
C TYR A 148 -4.61 3.35 -8.92
N THR A 149 -5.24 2.50 -9.77
CA THR A 149 -4.60 1.42 -10.53
C THR A 149 -4.95 1.52 -12.02
N PRO A 150 -4.12 0.96 -12.92
CA PRO A 150 -4.50 0.78 -14.32
C PRO A 150 -5.78 -0.02 -14.45
N CYS A 151 -6.63 0.33 -15.42
CA CYS A 151 -7.94 -0.30 -15.62
C CYS A 151 -7.81 -1.79 -15.95
N PHE A 152 -8.44 -2.62 -15.13
CA PHE A 152 -8.64 -4.04 -15.37
C PHE A 152 -10.03 -4.44 -14.84
N GLY A 153 -10.99 -4.60 -15.75
CA GLY A 153 -12.39 -4.86 -15.37
C GLY A 153 -13.15 -3.62 -14.91
N ASP A 154 -14.28 -3.82 -14.21
CA ASP A 154 -15.14 -2.74 -13.70
C ASP A 154 -15.03 -2.63 -12.17
N TRP A 155 -13.94 -2.02 -11.72
CA TRP A 155 -13.65 -1.80 -10.30
C TRP A 155 -13.59 -0.30 -9.97
N GLY A 156 -13.30 0.03 -8.71
CA GLY A 156 -13.05 1.40 -8.25
C GLY A 156 -11.63 1.87 -8.54
N PHE A 157 -11.41 3.17 -8.42
CA PHE A 157 -10.09 3.81 -8.46
C PHE A 157 -9.23 3.39 -9.66
N GLN A 158 -9.83 3.36 -10.85
CA GLN A 158 -9.16 2.94 -12.07
C GLN A 158 -9.00 4.08 -13.07
N TYR A 159 -7.86 4.11 -13.74
CA TYR A 159 -7.58 5.01 -14.86
C TYR A 159 -7.23 4.25 -16.13
N SER A 160 -7.44 4.88 -17.29
CA SER A 160 -7.10 4.29 -18.60
C SER A 160 -5.59 4.11 -18.71
N SER A 161 -5.15 2.91 -19.08
CA SER A 161 -3.73 2.60 -19.29
C SER A 161 -3.09 3.50 -20.34
N ASP A 162 -3.85 3.90 -21.39
CA ASP A 162 -3.35 4.75 -22.48
C ASP A 162 -3.16 6.22 -22.02
N GLY A 163 -3.97 6.67 -21.06
CA GLY A 163 -3.93 8.04 -20.54
C GLY A 163 -2.97 8.25 -19.38
N GLY A 164 -2.59 7.16 -18.71
CA GLY A 164 -1.81 7.21 -17.48
C GLY A 164 -2.56 7.88 -16.31
N HIS A 165 -1.83 8.09 -15.22
CA HIS A 165 -2.28 8.83 -14.05
C HIS A 165 -1.16 9.74 -13.56
N ASP A 166 -1.48 10.96 -13.14
CA ASP A 166 -0.46 11.92 -12.66
C ASP A 166 -0.26 11.78 -11.14
N PHE A 167 0.65 10.90 -10.76
CA PHE A 167 1.04 10.73 -9.37
C PHE A 167 1.92 11.91 -8.91
N ALA A 168 1.38 12.82 -8.11
CA ALA A 168 2.08 14.02 -7.61
C ALA A 168 2.88 13.72 -6.33
N ILE A 169 3.84 12.80 -6.40
CA ILE A 169 4.53 12.21 -5.24
C ILE A 169 5.33 13.23 -4.41
N GLY A 170 5.98 14.21 -5.05
CA GLY A 170 6.81 15.20 -4.34
C GLY A 170 7.95 14.57 -3.52
N ASN A 171 8.24 15.15 -2.35
CA ASN A 171 9.30 14.70 -1.43
C ASN A 171 8.71 13.86 -0.29
N ALA A 172 8.06 12.75 -0.60
CA ALA A 172 7.52 11.85 0.41
C ALA A 172 8.61 10.90 0.93
N ASP A 173 8.62 10.66 2.26
CA ASP A 173 9.45 9.61 2.87
C ASP A 173 8.93 8.24 2.48
N VAL A 174 7.61 8.08 2.52
CA VAL A 174 6.91 6.84 2.19
C VAL A 174 5.84 7.11 1.13
N VAL A 175 5.84 6.30 0.07
CA VAL A 175 4.78 6.27 -0.93
C VAL A 175 3.91 5.06 -0.67
N VAL A 176 2.60 5.27 -0.65
CA VAL A 176 1.58 4.24 -0.46
C VAL A 176 0.67 4.24 -1.68
N THR A 177 0.71 3.18 -2.48
CA THR A 177 -0.22 3.00 -3.59
C THR A 177 -0.94 1.66 -3.45
N HIS A 178 -2.10 1.52 -4.10
CA HIS A 178 -2.73 0.21 -4.11
C HIS A 178 -1.98 -0.74 -5.05
N GLY A 179 -1.71 -0.33 -6.29
CA GLY A 179 -1.00 -1.16 -7.26
C GLY A 179 0.52 -0.94 -7.29
N PRO A 180 1.29 -1.92 -7.81
CA PRO A 180 2.74 -1.86 -7.93
C PRO A 180 3.22 -0.94 -9.07
N PRO A 181 4.46 -0.44 -9.00
CA PRO A 181 5.17 0.11 -10.15
C PRO A 181 5.64 -1.03 -11.07
N ARG A 182 5.80 -0.75 -12.37
CA ARG A 182 6.23 -1.74 -13.36
C ARG A 182 7.61 -2.30 -13.07
N GLY A 183 7.73 -3.64 -13.13
CA GLY A 183 9.00 -4.36 -13.00
C GLY A 183 9.49 -4.55 -11.56
N ILE A 184 8.65 -4.24 -10.56
CA ILE A 184 9.01 -4.42 -9.14
C ILE A 184 7.86 -5.09 -8.38
N LEU A 185 8.04 -6.36 -8.02
CA LEU A 185 7.08 -7.16 -7.25
C LEU A 185 5.65 -7.11 -7.86
N ASP A 186 5.60 -7.11 -9.19
CA ASP A 186 4.39 -7.01 -10.00
C ASP A 186 4.13 -8.27 -10.84
N ASP A 187 4.74 -9.39 -10.47
CA ASP A 187 4.58 -10.68 -11.12
C ASP A 187 3.14 -11.19 -10.94
N ASN A 188 2.42 -11.25 -12.06
CA ASN A 188 1.09 -11.83 -12.06
C ASN A 188 1.20 -13.34 -12.38
N THR A 189 0.94 -14.17 -11.37
CA THR A 189 0.96 -15.64 -11.51
C THR A 189 -0.04 -16.20 -12.52
N LEU A 190 -1.02 -15.39 -12.94
CA LEU A 190 -2.04 -15.77 -13.93
C LEU A 190 -1.65 -15.42 -15.37
N SER A 191 -0.58 -14.64 -15.56
CA SER A 191 -0.07 -14.27 -16.89
C SER A 191 1.43 -14.02 -16.79
N ASP A 192 2.19 -14.39 -17.83
CA ASP A 192 3.64 -14.10 -17.93
C ASP A 192 3.94 -12.59 -18.17
N LYS A 193 3.00 -11.70 -17.79
CA LYS A 193 3.12 -10.26 -18.03
C LYS A 193 3.24 -9.51 -16.70
N LEU A 194 4.17 -8.56 -16.68
CA LEU A 194 4.28 -7.58 -15.61
C LEU A 194 2.99 -6.72 -15.56
N ALA A 195 2.38 -6.64 -14.40
CA ALA A 195 1.08 -5.97 -14.20
C ALA A 195 1.21 -4.56 -13.62
N GLY A 196 2.41 -4.12 -13.26
CA GLY A 196 2.65 -2.82 -12.66
C GLY A 196 2.54 -1.64 -13.63
N CYS A 197 2.44 -0.44 -13.06
CA CYS A 197 2.26 0.82 -13.77
C CYS A 197 3.60 1.47 -14.15
N GLU A 198 3.80 1.79 -15.45
CA GLU A 198 4.99 2.48 -15.94
C GLU A 198 5.05 3.94 -15.46
N HIS A 199 3.94 4.65 -15.47
CA HIS A 199 3.87 6.03 -14.99
C HIS A 199 4.20 6.14 -13.50
N LEU A 200 3.73 5.18 -12.69
CA LEU A 200 4.07 5.11 -11.28
C LEU A 200 5.56 4.84 -11.09
N PHE A 201 6.14 3.91 -11.88
CA PHE A 201 7.57 3.64 -11.83
C PHE A 201 8.38 4.91 -12.13
N GLU A 202 8.04 5.65 -13.19
CA GLU A 202 8.71 6.90 -13.54
C GLU A 202 8.71 7.91 -12.38
N LYS A 203 7.55 8.11 -11.73
CA LYS A 203 7.43 9.05 -10.61
C LYS A 203 8.24 8.61 -9.39
N ILE A 204 8.23 7.31 -9.06
CA ILE A 204 9.03 6.74 -7.97
C ILE A 204 10.53 6.88 -8.26
N ALA A 205 10.98 6.57 -9.49
CA ALA A 205 12.38 6.71 -9.87
C ALA A 205 12.87 8.16 -9.78
N ARG A 206 11.99 9.16 -10.01
CA ARG A 206 12.30 10.57 -9.86
C ARG A 206 12.32 11.05 -8.41
N SER A 207 11.38 10.58 -7.59
CA SER A 207 11.24 11.02 -6.19
C SER A 207 12.16 10.26 -5.23
N ARG A 208 12.47 8.98 -5.53
CA ARG A 208 13.33 8.09 -4.72
C ARG A 208 12.99 8.11 -3.23
N PRO A 209 11.74 7.75 -2.85
CA PRO A 209 11.34 7.71 -1.44
C PRO A 209 12.16 6.67 -0.66
N LEU A 210 12.15 6.74 0.67
CA LEU A 210 12.74 5.70 1.51
C LEU A 210 12.04 4.36 1.27
N MET A 211 10.68 4.37 1.24
CA MET A 211 9.89 3.17 1.02
C MET A 211 8.72 3.45 0.07
N HIS A 212 8.42 2.46 -0.78
CA HIS A 212 7.17 2.38 -1.52
C HIS A 212 6.48 1.07 -1.15
N CYS A 213 5.30 1.16 -0.55
CA CYS A 213 4.49 0.01 -0.16
C CYS A 213 3.17 -0.03 -0.94
N PHE A 214 2.74 -1.25 -1.28
CA PHE A 214 1.58 -1.52 -2.14
C PHE A 214 1.07 -2.95 -1.94
N GLY A 215 0.01 -3.33 -2.68
CA GLY A 215 -0.58 -4.67 -2.74
C GLY A 215 -1.08 -5.00 -4.14
N HIS A 216 -2.39 -5.34 -4.27
CA HIS A 216 -3.11 -5.58 -5.51
C HIS A 216 -2.66 -6.80 -6.33
N ILE A 217 -1.38 -6.95 -6.59
CA ILE A 217 -0.82 -8.10 -7.31
C ILE A 217 -0.33 -9.11 -6.28
N HIS A 218 -1.20 -10.02 -5.86
CA HIS A 218 -0.94 -10.96 -4.77
C HIS A 218 0.27 -11.86 -5.05
N GLY A 219 0.45 -12.27 -6.32
CA GLY A 219 1.60 -13.08 -6.74
C GLY A 219 2.96 -12.39 -6.60
N GLY A 220 2.95 -11.06 -6.53
CA GLY A 220 4.14 -10.23 -6.32
C GLY A 220 4.52 -10.03 -4.85
N TRP A 221 3.81 -10.66 -3.87
CA TRP A 221 4.13 -10.49 -2.45
C TRP A 221 5.63 -10.64 -2.17
N GLY A 222 6.19 -9.69 -1.42
CA GLY A 222 7.60 -9.70 -1.12
C GLY A 222 8.16 -8.32 -0.74
N ALA A 223 9.49 -8.27 -0.52
CA ALA A 223 10.22 -7.01 -0.37
C ALA A 223 11.52 -7.03 -1.19
N LYS A 224 11.86 -5.86 -1.75
CA LYS A 224 13.05 -5.66 -2.57
C LYS A 224 13.69 -4.31 -2.22
N LEU A 225 14.97 -4.33 -1.86
CA LEU A 225 15.77 -3.12 -1.76
C LEU A 225 16.35 -2.81 -3.14
N VAL A 226 15.88 -1.74 -3.74
CA VAL A 226 16.35 -1.27 -5.06
C VAL A 226 17.43 -0.23 -4.85
N THR A 227 18.54 -0.41 -5.55
CA THR A 227 19.59 0.59 -5.72
C THR A 227 19.40 1.28 -7.08
N TRP A 228 19.32 2.59 -7.08
CA TRP A 228 19.15 3.39 -8.29
C TRP A 228 20.49 3.63 -8.98
N ASN A 229 20.49 3.66 -10.32
CA ASN A 229 21.64 4.13 -11.07
C ASN A 229 21.94 5.59 -10.74
N GLU A 230 23.23 5.98 -10.74
CA GLU A 230 23.66 7.36 -10.47
C GLU A 230 23.07 8.35 -11.49
N THR A 231 23.03 7.94 -12.77
CA THR A 231 22.46 8.74 -13.85
C THR A 231 21.03 8.30 -14.10
N GLN A 232 20.09 9.22 -13.97
CA GLN A 232 18.69 8.99 -14.28
C GLN A 232 18.42 9.21 -15.76
N SER A 233 17.63 8.32 -16.37
CA SER A 233 17.17 8.44 -17.75
C SER A 233 16.17 9.58 -17.94
N GLU A 234 16.07 10.14 -19.14
CA GLU A 234 15.03 11.10 -19.49
C GLU A 234 13.63 10.48 -19.32
N THR A 235 13.50 9.21 -19.71
CA THR A 235 12.29 8.39 -19.50
C THR A 235 12.64 7.20 -18.62
N PRO A 236 12.50 7.32 -17.29
CA PRO A 236 12.86 6.26 -16.35
C PRO A 236 12.11 4.96 -16.60
N SER A 237 12.84 3.85 -16.55
CA SER A 237 12.30 2.51 -16.67
C SER A 237 13.02 1.53 -15.73
N TYR A 238 12.34 0.46 -15.33
CA TYR A 238 12.93 -0.54 -14.46
C TYR A 238 14.14 -1.25 -15.07
N LEU A 239 14.28 -1.23 -16.39
CA LEU A 239 15.42 -1.81 -17.10
C LEU A 239 16.65 -0.87 -17.11
N ALA A 240 16.44 0.45 -17.17
CA ALA A 240 17.50 1.43 -17.37
C ALA A 240 17.96 2.11 -16.08
N ASP A 241 17.06 2.29 -15.10
CA ASP A 241 17.32 3.15 -13.95
C ASP A 241 17.62 2.38 -12.65
N ILE A 242 17.46 1.05 -12.66
CA ILE A 242 17.80 0.19 -11.53
C ILE A 242 19.19 -0.43 -11.74
N ASP A 243 20.07 -0.31 -10.73
CA ASP A 243 21.28 -1.12 -10.62
C ASP A 243 20.89 -2.52 -10.11
N HIS A 244 20.63 -3.44 -11.04
CA HIS A 244 20.18 -4.79 -10.74
C HIS A 244 21.22 -5.64 -9.99
N GLU A 245 22.52 -5.32 -10.13
CA GLU A 245 23.60 -6.04 -9.45
C GLU A 245 23.69 -5.67 -7.97
N LYS A 246 23.36 -4.41 -7.63
CA LYS A 246 23.36 -3.91 -6.25
C LYS A 246 21.99 -4.01 -5.57
N SER A 247 20.92 -4.27 -6.33
CA SER A 247 19.57 -4.45 -5.80
C SER A 247 19.38 -5.84 -5.21
N THR A 248 18.65 -5.96 -4.11
CA THR A 248 18.48 -7.23 -3.39
C THR A 248 17.02 -7.57 -3.18
N VAL A 249 16.58 -8.75 -3.56
CA VAL A 249 15.31 -9.34 -3.11
C VAL A 249 15.50 -9.81 -1.68
N ILE A 250 14.74 -9.23 -0.75
CA ILE A 250 14.81 -9.56 0.68
C ILE A 250 14.05 -10.86 0.93
N GLU A 251 12.81 -10.94 0.43
CA GLU A 251 11.95 -12.11 0.53
C GLU A 251 10.92 -12.08 -0.61
N ASN A 252 10.44 -13.25 -1.03
CA ASN A 252 9.36 -13.42 -2.00
C ASN A 252 8.58 -14.72 -1.72
N LEU A 253 7.52 -14.99 -2.49
CA LEU A 253 6.70 -16.20 -2.29
C LEU A 253 7.49 -17.50 -2.42
N ALA A 254 8.49 -17.57 -3.29
CA ALA A 254 9.27 -18.78 -3.46
C ALA A 254 10.15 -19.08 -2.23
N SER A 255 10.82 -18.05 -1.69
CA SER A 255 11.67 -18.18 -0.51
C SER A 255 10.87 -18.42 0.77
N ILE A 256 9.73 -17.74 0.96
CA ILE A 256 8.89 -17.94 2.17
C ILE A 256 8.25 -19.33 2.20
N LYS A 257 7.82 -19.88 1.05
CA LYS A 257 7.32 -21.25 0.95
C LYS A 257 8.37 -22.29 1.34
N ALA A 258 9.63 -22.03 1.00
CA ALA A 258 10.75 -22.90 1.34
C ALA A 258 11.14 -22.84 2.83
N SER A 259 10.98 -21.67 3.48
CA SER A 259 11.37 -21.43 4.88
C SER A 259 10.28 -21.76 5.92
N GLY A 260 9.06 -22.06 5.49
CA GLY A 260 7.90 -22.34 6.34
C GLY A 260 7.07 -21.11 6.70
N GLN A 261 5.83 -21.35 7.15
CA GLN A 261 4.86 -20.32 7.45
C GLN A 261 5.30 -19.43 8.62
N ARG A 262 5.23 -18.12 8.44
CA ARG A 262 5.49 -17.10 9.45
C ARG A 262 4.28 -16.17 9.53
N SER A 263 4.06 -15.56 10.69
CA SER A 263 3.01 -14.54 10.87
C SER A 263 3.41 -13.17 10.34
N TYR A 264 4.70 -12.86 10.32
CA TYR A 264 5.27 -11.65 9.74
C TYR A 264 6.71 -11.87 9.27
N CYS A 265 7.18 -10.99 8.39
CA CYS A 265 8.59 -10.83 8.02
C CYS A 265 9.09 -9.49 8.56
N LEU A 266 10.31 -9.48 9.11
CA LEU A 266 10.98 -8.27 9.61
C LEU A 266 12.15 -7.94 8.70
N THR A 267 12.25 -6.67 8.30
CA THR A 267 13.43 -6.12 7.63
C THR A 267 13.82 -4.78 8.25
N GLY A 268 15.10 -4.61 8.57
CA GLY A 268 15.63 -3.42 9.22
C GLY A 268 16.60 -2.68 8.30
N HIS A 269 16.36 -1.39 8.13
CA HIS A 269 17.13 -0.50 7.27
C HIS A 269 17.45 0.84 7.95
N SER A 270 17.36 0.91 9.26
CA SER A 270 17.83 2.06 10.04
C SER A 270 19.35 2.07 10.17
N SER A 271 19.93 3.16 10.60
CA SER A 271 21.38 3.35 10.76
C SER A 271 22.06 2.31 11.65
N ASP A 272 21.31 1.74 12.61
CA ASP A 272 21.79 0.71 13.54
C ASP A 272 21.62 -0.72 13.00
N ASP A 273 20.96 -0.90 11.84
CA ASP A 273 20.72 -2.21 11.25
C ASP A 273 21.89 -2.67 10.35
N ALA A 274 21.92 -3.95 10.01
CA ALA A 274 23.01 -4.53 9.21
C ALA A 274 23.08 -3.99 7.77
N SER A 275 21.97 -3.47 7.25
CA SER A 275 21.85 -2.95 5.87
C SER A 275 21.08 -1.63 5.89
N PRO A 276 21.66 -0.54 6.39
CA PRO A 276 21.00 0.76 6.45
C PRO A 276 20.70 1.27 5.04
N LEU A 277 19.51 1.83 4.87
CA LEU A 277 19.06 2.40 3.60
C LEU A 277 19.81 3.70 3.28
N GLN A 278 20.31 3.80 2.06
CA GLN A 278 21.00 4.99 1.57
C GLN A 278 19.98 5.96 0.94
N HIS A 279 19.68 7.04 1.65
CA HIS A 279 18.72 8.05 1.21
C HIS A 279 19.07 8.60 -0.20
N GLY A 280 18.07 8.66 -1.09
CA GLY A 280 18.22 9.12 -2.47
C GLY A 280 18.94 8.17 -3.42
N ALA A 281 19.68 7.17 -2.90
CA ALA A 281 20.34 6.14 -3.69
C ALA A 281 19.57 4.80 -3.69
N GLN A 282 18.75 4.57 -2.67
CA GLN A 282 17.99 3.34 -2.53
C GLN A 282 16.53 3.61 -2.17
N THR A 283 15.65 2.68 -2.54
CA THR A 283 14.25 2.65 -2.13
C THR A 283 13.89 1.21 -1.74
N LEU A 284 13.26 1.02 -0.59
CA LEU A 284 12.67 -0.25 -0.20
C LEU A 284 11.27 -0.38 -0.81
N PHE A 285 11.06 -1.41 -1.61
CA PHE A 285 9.75 -1.75 -2.14
C PHE A 285 9.14 -2.92 -1.36
N VAL A 286 7.86 -2.79 -0.99
CA VAL A 286 7.13 -3.79 -0.20
C VAL A 286 5.77 -4.03 -0.84
N ASN A 287 5.58 -5.23 -1.40
CA ASN A 287 4.26 -5.72 -1.74
C ASN A 287 3.72 -6.52 -0.54
N ALA A 288 2.70 -5.99 0.11
CA ALA A 288 2.17 -6.49 1.37
C ALA A 288 0.79 -7.17 1.22
N ALA A 289 0.43 -7.66 0.02
CA ALA A 289 -0.83 -8.35 -0.23
C ALA A 289 -0.93 -9.61 0.64
N LEU A 290 -1.87 -9.64 1.59
CA LEU A 290 -2.05 -10.77 2.52
C LEU A 290 -2.84 -11.93 1.93
N GLU A 291 -3.75 -11.67 1.00
CA GLU A 291 -4.54 -12.72 0.37
C GLU A 291 -3.71 -13.54 -0.63
N SER A 292 -3.89 -14.86 -0.63
CA SER A 292 -3.16 -15.75 -1.51
C SER A 292 -3.60 -15.63 -2.97
N SER A 293 -2.70 -15.97 -3.90
CA SER A 293 -2.95 -15.91 -5.35
C SER A 293 -3.70 -17.15 -5.88
N GLY A 294 -3.79 -18.23 -5.13
CA GLY A 294 -4.42 -19.46 -5.61
C GLY A 294 -4.19 -20.68 -4.70
N PRO A 295 -4.69 -21.87 -5.12
CA PRO A 295 -4.71 -23.06 -4.28
C PRO A 295 -3.31 -23.59 -3.90
N ASP A 296 -2.30 -23.32 -4.72
CA ASP A 296 -0.92 -23.78 -4.49
C ASP A 296 -0.10 -22.74 -3.70
N ASP A 297 -0.71 -21.65 -3.26
CA ASP A 297 -0.09 -20.60 -2.48
C ASP A 297 -0.28 -20.82 -0.97
N LEU A 298 0.40 -20.00 -0.15
CA LEU A 298 0.15 -19.97 1.29
C LEU A 298 -1.28 -19.50 1.54
N PRO A 299 -1.98 -20.04 2.55
CA PRO A 299 -3.35 -19.61 2.87
C PRO A 299 -3.47 -18.12 3.17
N VAL A 300 -2.42 -17.53 3.74
CA VAL A 300 -2.26 -16.11 4.03
C VAL A 300 -0.77 -15.79 3.95
N HIS A 301 -0.43 -14.69 3.26
CA HIS A 301 0.95 -14.22 3.25
C HIS A 301 1.29 -13.49 4.57
N PRO A 302 2.55 -13.52 5.01
CA PRO A 302 2.98 -12.77 6.18
C PRO A 302 2.82 -11.25 6.01
N ALA A 303 2.52 -10.54 7.10
CA ALA A 303 2.63 -9.09 7.15
C ALA A 303 4.10 -8.64 7.13
N TRP A 304 4.37 -7.40 6.77
CA TRP A 304 5.71 -6.83 6.80
C TRP A 304 5.90 -5.91 7.99
N LEU A 305 6.94 -6.15 8.79
CA LEU A 305 7.48 -5.18 9.75
C LEU A 305 8.76 -4.58 9.15
N VAL A 306 8.80 -3.26 9.07
CA VAL A 306 9.91 -2.51 8.47
C VAL A 306 10.43 -1.50 9.47
N ASP A 307 11.72 -1.55 9.77
CA ASP A 307 12.40 -0.53 10.59
C ASP A 307 13.15 0.44 9.65
N LEU A 308 12.83 1.73 9.72
CA LEU A 308 13.44 2.82 8.95
C LEU A 308 13.83 3.97 9.86
N ASP A 309 14.81 4.75 9.44
CA ASP A 309 15.11 6.06 10.05
C ASP A 309 14.25 7.14 9.39
N LEU A 310 13.42 7.82 10.17
CA LEU A 310 12.66 9.00 9.76
C LEU A 310 13.22 10.27 10.39
N PRO A 311 13.06 11.45 9.76
CA PRO A 311 13.49 12.72 10.37
C PRO A 311 12.83 12.93 11.73
N ALA A 312 13.55 13.45 12.71
CA ALA A 312 12.94 13.94 13.94
C ALA A 312 12.04 15.15 13.64
N GLU A 313 10.91 15.25 14.34
CA GLU A 313 10.08 16.47 14.27
C GLU A 313 10.90 17.66 14.79
N SER A 314 10.88 18.76 14.03
CA SER A 314 11.67 19.99 14.29
C SER A 314 10.97 20.93 15.26
#